data_117acaf44afa293cc2fcc810d7c13780
#
_entry.id   117acaf44afa293cc2fcc810d7c13780
#
_cell.length_a   1.000
_cell.length_b   1.000
_cell.length_c   1.000
_cell.angle_alpha   90.00
_cell.angle_beta   90.00
_cell.angle_gamma   90.00
#
_symmetry.space_group_name_H-M   'P 1'
#
loop_
_entity.id
_entity.type
_entity.pdbx_description
1 polymer ?
#
loop_
_entity_poly.entity_id
_entity_poly.type
_entity_poly.pdbx_seq_one_letter_code
_entity_poly.pdbx_strand_id
1 'polypeptide(L)'
;MKHLLLAGLAALGFTSAATAQTGTLERVKARGELICGNHIALPGFGIQGPDGRWDGLDIDLCRAIASAIFNDPNKVKFVPTTPQMRFVVVQSGEVDMLARNATYTMSRDTSAGMSWPIINYFDGQGFMVRKSLGVTEAKGLEGASICVTQGTTTELNLADFFRANKLKYEIIGFATNEEGVKALEAGRCDAFTTDTSGLAAERLKFSKPDDFVVLPTLISREPLGPAVKRGDESWVALVKWVHYAMLNAEEFGVTKANVDEQLKSGNPEIKRLLGVEGKFGEGLGLTNDWAYRVIKHIGNYGESFERNVGMGSKLQLKRGLNDLASRGGLQYPHPIR
;
A
#
# COMPACT_ATOMS: atom_id res chain seq x y z
N MET A 1 -4.23 81.94 -14.94
CA MET A 1 -4.67 81.20 -13.77
C MET A 1 -4.85 79.74 -14.24
N LYS A 2 -3.93 78.89 -13.86
CA LYS A 2 -3.92 77.48 -14.26
C LYS A 2 -4.34 76.62 -13.06
N HIS A 3 -5.48 75.94 -13.15
CA HIS A 3 -5.94 75.00 -12.14
C HIS A 3 -5.36 73.61 -12.45
N LEU A 4 -4.47 73.10 -11.59
CA LEU A 4 -4.02 71.71 -11.57
C LEU A 4 -5.07 70.87 -10.79
N LEU A 5 -5.70 69.93 -11.44
CA LEU A 5 -6.47 68.86 -10.81
C LEU A 5 -5.54 67.68 -10.51
N LEU A 6 -5.28 67.39 -9.23
CA LEU A 6 -4.66 66.12 -8.79
C LEU A 6 -5.74 65.07 -8.72
N ALA A 7 -5.62 64.06 -9.59
CA ALA A 7 -6.40 62.82 -9.50
C ALA A 7 -5.66 61.82 -8.60
N GLY A 8 -6.17 61.58 -7.40
CA GLY A 8 -5.67 60.55 -6.50
C GLY A 8 -6.12 59.14 -6.94
N LEU A 9 -5.23 58.31 -7.40
CA LEU A 9 -5.47 56.85 -7.60
C LEU A 9 -5.46 56.16 -6.24
N ALA A 10 -6.64 55.75 -5.75
CA ALA A 10 -6.74 54.82 -4.61
C ALA A 10 -6.47 53.41 -5.12
N ALA A 11 -5.29 52.87 -4.83
CA ALA A 11 -4.97 51.45 -5.08
C ALA A 11 -5.68 50.58 -4.03
N LEU A 12 -6.79 49.96 -4.41
CA LEU A 12 -7.44 48.90 -3.64
C LEU A 12 -6.56 47.66 -3.70
N GLY A 13 -5.75 47.44 -2.67
CA GLY A 13 -5.00 46.22 -2.46
C GLY A 13 -5.96 45.05 -2.15
N PHE A 14 -6.26 44.22 -3.12
CA PHE A 14 -6.89 42.92 -2.87
C PHE A 14 -5.85 42.03 -2.16
N THR A 15 -5.92 41.96 -0.84
CA THR A 15 -5.27 40.91 -0.07
C THR A 15 -6.06 39.62 -0.32
N SER A 16 -5.59 38.82 -1.29
CA SER A 16 -6.04 37.44 -1.40
C SER A 16 -5.62 36.70 -0.13
N ALA A 17 -6.54 36.56 0.81
CA ALA A 17 -6.36 35.62 1.91
C ALA A 17 -6.23 34.24 1.27
N ALA A 18 -5.00 33.71 1.19
CA ALA A 18 -4.78 32.33 0.86
C ALA A 18 -5.47 31.51 1.96
N THR A 19 -6.64 30.93 1.64
CA THR A 19 -7.30 29.96 2.51
C THR A 19 -6.33 28.81 2.64
N ALA A 20 -5.69 28.67 3.80
CA ALA A 20 -4.84 27.52 4.11
C ALA A 20 -5.69 26.27 3.85
N GLN A 21 -5.26 25.46 2.90
CA GLN A 21 -5.98 24.22 2.57
C GLN A 21 -6.00 23.37 3.82
N THR A 22 -7.19 23.05 4.35
CA THR A 22 -7.36 22.21 5.53
C THR A 22 -6.64 20.89 5.32
N GLY A 23 -5.75 20.50 6.24
CA GLY A 23 -4.96 19.28 6.17
C GLY A 23 -5.85 18.03 6.06
N THR A 24 -5.28 16.95 5.55
CA THR A 24 -6.04 15.70 5.36
C THR A 24 -6.56 15.15 6.70
N LEU A 25 -5.74 15.18 7.75
CA LEU A 25 -6.15 14.74 9.08
C LEU A 25 -7.39 15.49 9.59
N GLU A 26 -7.43 16.81 9.41
CA GLU A 26 -8.56 17.62 9.86
C GLU A 26 -9.83 17.30 9.06
N ARG A 27 -9.72 17.07 7.76
CA ARG A 27 -10.86 16.63 6.94
C ARG A 27 -11.36 15.25 7.37
N VAL A 28 -10.46 14.32 7.63
CA VAL A 28 -10.78 12.96 8.12
C VAL A 28 -11.51 13.03 9.45
N LYS A 29 -10.98 13.82 10.41
CA LYS A 29 -11.63 14.02 11.73
C LYS A 29 -13.00 14.65 11.61
N ALA A 30 -13.14 15.71 10.80
CA ALA A 30 -14.41 16.40 10.61
C ALA A 30 -15.48 15.51 9.96
N ARG A 31 -15.08 14.63 9.06
CA ARG A 31 -15.96 13.65 8.40
C ARG A 31 -16.33 12.48 9.33
N GLY A 32 -15.48 12.16 10.30
CA GLY A 32 -15.67 11.06 11.23
C GLY A 32 -15.28 9.68 10.69
N GLU A 33 -14.65 9.60 9.52
CA GLU A 33 -14.14 8.37 8.92
C GLU A 33 -12.97 8.64 7.96
N LEU A 34 -12.09 7.65 7.80
CA LEU A 34 -11.05 7.60 6.76
C LEU A 34 -11.65 7.07 5.45
N ILE A 35 -11.27 7.63 4.30
CA ILE A 35 -11.59 7.04 3.00
C ILE A 35 -10.30 6.48 2.40
N CYS A 36 -10.28 5.17 2.21
CA CYS A 36 -9.10 4.44 1.74
C CYS A 36 -9.36 3.80 0.38
N GLY A 37 -8.56 4.19 -0.64
CA GLY A 37 -8.55 3.53 -1.94
C GLY A 37 -7.82 2.20 -1.83
N ASN A 38 -8.42 1.12 -2.34
CA ASN A 38 -7.88 -0.23 -2.19
C ASN A 38 -8.07 -1.09 -3.44
N HIS A 39 -7.50 -2.30 -3.43
CA HIS A 39 -7.70 -3.29 -4.48
C HIS A 39 -9.11 -3.90 -4.38
N ILE A 40 -9.73 -4.19 -5.52
CA ILE A 40 -11.10 -4.72 -5.54
C ILE A 40 -11.18 -6.20 -5.15
N ALA A 41 -10.18 -7.01 -5.52
CA ALA A 41 -10.27 -8.46 -5.40
C ALA A 41 -8.88 -9.14 -5.43
N LEU A 42 -7.94 -8.70 -4.58
CA LEU A 42 -6.63 -9.35 -4.44
C LEU A 42 -6.54 -10.04 -3.07
N PRO A 43 -6.71 -11.38 -2.99
CA PRO A 43 -6.59 -12.13 -1.74
C PRO A 43 -5.29 -11.80 -1.00
N GLY A 44 -5.38 -11.62 0.31
CA GLY A 44 -4.27 -11.29 1.17
C GLY A 44 -3.87 -9.80 1.21
N PHE A 45 -4.24 -9.00 0.21
CA PHE A 45 -3.95 -7.55 0.17
C PHE A 45 -5.19 -6.69 0.34
N GLY A 46 -6.22 -6.90 -0.50
CA GLY A 46 -7.49 -6.18 -0.42
C GLY A 46 -8.58 -6.97 -1.14
N ILE A 47 -9.46 -7.58 -0.40
CA ILE A 47 -10.60 -8.36 -0.92
C ILE A 47 -11.82 -8.13 -0.04
N GLN A 48 -12.98 -8.01 -0.68
CA GLN A 48 -14.26 -8.01 0.02
C GLN A 48 -14.84 -9.43 0.05
N GLY A 49 -15.11 -9.93 1.24
CA GLY A 49 -15.76 -11.21 1.43
C GLY A 49 -17.25 -11.19 1.07
N PRO A 50 -17.90 -12.38 0.98
CA PRO A 50 -19.34 -12.49 0.72
C PRO A 50 -20.22 -11.80 1.77
N ASP A 51 -19.71 -11.64 2.99
CA ASP A 51 -20.34 -10.93 4.10
C ASP A 51 -20.16 -9.40 4.05
N GLY A 52 -19.54 -8.89 2.98
CA GLY A 52 -19.26 -7.47 2.80
C GLY A 52 -18.04 -6.96 3.57
N ARG A 53 -17.37 -7.77 4.39
CA ARG A 53 -16.15 -7.38 5.09
C ARG A 53 -14.96 -7.32 4.15
N TRP A 54 -14.12 -6.33 4.38
CA TRP A 54 -12.83 -6.21 3.72
C TRP A 54 -11.73 -6.86 4.56
N ASP A 55 -10.84 -7.60 3.92
CA ASP A 55 -9.69 -8.23 4.55
C ASP A 55 -8.44 -8.06 3.68
N GLY A 56 -7.25 -8.06 4.30
CA GLY A 56 -5.97 -7.97 3.62
C GLY A 56 -4.97 -7.07 4.33
N LEU A 57 -3.70 -7.17 3.94
CA LEU A 57 -2.59 -6.40 4.51
C LEU A 57 -2.77 -4.89 4.32
N ASP A 58 -3.24 -4.47 3.14
CA ASP A 58 -3.53 -3.07 2.83
C ASP A 58 -4.77 -2.57 3.59
N ILE A 59 -5.75 -3.44 3.80
CA ILE A 59 -6.97 -3.16 4.58
C ILE A 59 -6.62 -2.95 6.06
N ASP A 60 -5.73 -3.79 6.60
CA ASP A 60 -5.25 -3.65 7.97
C ASP A 60 -4.51 -2.34 8.21
N LEU A 61 -3.72 -1.88 7.23
CA LEU A 61 -3.06 -0.58 7.32
C LEU A 61 -4.07 0.57 7.39
N CYS A 62 -5.12 0.55 6.57
CA CYS A 62 -6.18 1.57 6.63
C CYS A 62 -6.92 1.53 7.98
N ARG A 63 -7.22 0.34 8.49
CA ARG A 63 -7.83 0.15 9.81
C ARG A 63 -6.89 0.57 10.95
N ALA A 64 -5.59 0.38 10.82
CA ALA A 64 -4.59 0.85 11.78
C ALA A 64 -4.61 2.38 11.88
N ILE A 65 -4.67 3.08 10.76
CA ILE A 65 -4.79 4.54 10.72
C ILE A 65 -6.11 5.01 11.33
N ALA A 66 -7.23 4.37 10.98
CA ALA A 66 -8.53 4.66 11.61
C ALA A 66 -8.50 4.42 13.13
N SER A 67 -7.84 3.35 13.58
CA SER A 67 -7.66 3.06 15.01
C SER A 67 -6.85 4.15 15.71
N ALA A 68 -5.77 4.62 15.10
CA ALA A 68 -4.96 5.70 15.65
C ALA A 68 -5.76 7.01 15.82
N ILE A 69 -6.59 7.35 14.84
CA ILE A 69 -7.36 8.60 14.82
C ILE A 69 -8.61 8.52 15.71
N PHE A 70 -9.39 7.45 15.57
CA PHE A 70 -10.75 7.34 16.12
C PHE A 70 -10.88 6.33 17.27
N ASN A 71 -9.84 5.55 17.56
CA ASN A 71 -9.93 4.37 18.45
C ASN A 71 -10.97 3.35 17.96
N ASP A 72 -11.24 3.30 16.66
CA ASP A 72 -12.19 2.39 16.04
C ASP A 72 -11.69 1.97 14.65
N PRO A 73 -11.36 0.70 14.42
CA PRO A 73 -10.87 0.19 13.14
C PRO A 73 -11.95 0.19 12.04
N ASN A 74 -13.22 0.38 12.41
CA ASN A 74 -14.34 0.40 11.47
C ASN A 74 -14.66 1.80 10.93
N LYS A 75 -14.02 2.85 11.47
CA LYS A 75 -14.15 4.23 10.96
C LYS A 75 -13.34 4.41 9.67
N VAL A 76 -13.55 3.51 8.71
CA VAL A 76 -12.91 3.54 7.40
C VAL A 76 -13.88 3.08 6.32
N LYS A 77 -13.99 3.90 5.26
CA LYS A 77 -14.69 3.57 4.02
C LYS A 77 -13.66 3.09 2.99
N PHE A 78 -13.88 1.93 2.41
CA PHE A 78 -13.05 1.38 1.36
C PHE A 78 -13.61 1.72 -0.02
N VAL A 79 -12.75 2.22 -0.92
CA VAL A 79 -13.09 2.59 -2.29
C VAL A 79 -12.26 1.75 -3.25
N PRO A 80 -12.87 0.74 -3.91
CA PRO A 80 -12.17 -0.07 -4.90
C PRO A 80 -11.68 0.76 -6.08
N THR A 81 -10.41 0.56 -6.48
CA THR A 81 -9.79 1.31 -7.58
C THR A 81 -9.16 0.38 -8.61
N THR A 82 -9.20 0.79 -9.88
CA THR A 82 -8.43 0.16 -10.95
C THR A 82 -7.01 0.72 -11.02
N PRO A 83 -6.06 0.06 -11.70
CA PRO A 83 -4.70 0.60 -11.90
C PRO A 83 -4.70 1.99 -12.56
N GLN A 84 -5.62 2.25 -13.47
CA GLN A 84 -5.71 3.52 -14.20
C GLN A 84 -6.25 4.66 -13.31
N MET A 85 -7.21 4.35 -12.41
CA MET A 85 -7.91 5.36 -11.60
C MET A 85 -7.24 5.65 -10.25
N ARG A 86 -6.42 4.73 -9.74
CA ARG A 86 -5.93 4.76 -8.35
C ARG A 86 -5.24 6.06 -7.93
N PHE A 87 -4.48 6.69 -8.82
CA PHE A 87 -3.79 7.95 -8.49
C PHE A 87 -4.68 9.17 -8.70
N VAL A 88 -5.62 9.10 -9.65
CA VAL A 88 -6.56 10.18 -9.92
C VAL A 88 -7.47 10.43 -8.71
N VAL A 89 -7.99 9.37 -8.10
CA VAL A 89 -8.86 9.49 -6.91
C VAL A 89 -8.13 10.03 -5.67
N VAL A 90 -6.81 9.80 -5.56
CA VAL A 90 -5.99 10.43 -4.51
C VAL A 90 -5.77 11.90 -4.79
N GLN A 91 -5.43 12.25 -6.03
CA GLN A 91 -5.18 13.64 -6.41
C GLN A 91 -6.42 14.52 -6.28
N SER A 92 -7.60 13.99 -6.68
CA SER A 92 -8.89 14.69 -6.54
C SER A 92 -9.33 14.85 -5.08
N GLY A 93 -8.77 14.03 -4.16
CA GLY A 93 -9.20 13.99 -2.77
C GLY A 93 -10.47 13.17 -2.54
N GLU A 94 -10.87 12.35 -3.52
CA GLU A 94 -11.95 11.37 -3.36
C GLU A 94 -11.58 10.31 -2.31
N VAL A 95 -10.30 9.96 -2.22
CA VAL A 95 -9.75 9.16 -1.13
C VAL A 95 -8.65 9.93 -0.39
N ASP A 96 -8.50 9.67 0.90
CA ASP A 96 -7.47 10.31 1.74
C ASP A 96 -6.10 9.65 1.56
N MET A 97 -6.10 8.38 1.20
CA MET A 97 -4.92 7.59 0.90
C MET A 97 -5.25 6.41 -0.02
N LEU A 98 -4.23 5.90 -0.66
CA LEU A 98 -4.29 4.65 -1.42
C LEU A 98 -3.48 3.59 -0.67
N ALA A 99 -4.09 2.46 -0.32
CA ALA A 99 -3.42 1.25 0.11
C ALA A 99 -3.84 0.12 -0.85
N ARG A 100 -2.99 -0.11 -1.87
CA ARG A 100 -3.36 -0.94 -3.03
C ARG A 100 -2.12 -1.54 -3.71
N ASN A 101 -1.24 -2.15 -2.92
CA ASN A 101 -0.01 -2.76 -3.45
C ASN A 101 0.61 -1.96 -4.61
N ALA A 102 0.76 -0.65 -4.40
CA ALA A 102 1.26 0.25 -5.43
C ALA A 102 2.78 0.45 -5.31
N THR A 103 3.51 0.14 -6.38
CA THR A 103 4.96 0.27 -6.41
C THR A 103 5.39 1.74 -6.32
N TYR A 104 6.30 2.05 -5.43
CA TYR A 104 7.00 3.32 -5.36
C TYR A 104 8.02 3.40 -6.50
N THR A 105 7.84 4.37 -7.40
CA THR A 105 8.78 4.62 -8.50
C THR A 105 9.06 6.11 -8.62
N MET A 106 10.21 6.45 -9.22
CA MET A 106 10.59 7.84 -9.44
C MET A 106 9.52 8.62 -10.21
N SER A 107 8.97 8.05 -11.28
CA SER A 107 7.93 8.73 -12.09
C SER A 107 6.64 8.97 -11.30
N ARG A 108 6.21 8.02 -10.49
CA ARG A 108 5.02 8.16 -9.64
C ARG A 108 5.24 9.19 -8.55
N ASP A 109 6.44 9.21 -7.96
CA ASP A 109 6.81 10.21 -6.98
C ASP A 109 6.89 11.62 -7.59
N THR A 110 7.65 11.79 -8.66
CA THR A 110 7.94 13.13 -9.22
C THR A 110 6.84 13.68 -10.10
N SER A 111 6.20 12.84 -10.92
CA SER A 111 5.27 13.29 -11.97
C SER A 111 3.81 13.07 -11.62
N ALA A 112 3.46 12.03 -10.84
CA ALA A 112 2.07 11.76 -10.49
C ALA A 112 1.60 12.53 -9.23
N GLY A 113 2.42 13.38 -8.62
CA GLY A 113 2.05 14.19 -7.46
C GLY A 113 1.70 13.39 -6.21
N MET A 114 2.29 12.20 -6.07
CA MET A 114 2.10 11.31 -4.95
C MET A 114 3.30 11.35 -4.00
N SER A 115 3.08 10.96 -2.75
CA SER A 115 4.13 10.64 -1.76
C SER A 115 3.89 9.24 -1.24
N TRP A 116 4.99 8.48 -1.07
CA TRP A 116 4.99 7.16 -0.43
C TRP A 116 5.54 7.29 1.00
N PRO A 117 4.69 7.28 2.02
CA PRO A 117 5.14 7.40 3.42
C PRO A 117 6.08 6.27 3.85
N ILE A 118 5.81 5.06 3.40
CA ILE A 118 6.54 3.82 3.74
C ILE A 118 6.48 2.81 2.59
N ILE A 119 7.32 1.79 2.69
CA ILE A 119 7.17 0.53 1.95
C ILE A 119 6.70 -0.52 2.94
N ASN A 120 5.47 -1.01 2.76
CA ASN A 120 4.87 -2.02 3.64
C ASN A 120 5.00 -3.45 3.10
N TYR A 121 5.44 -3.61 1.83
CA TYR A 121 5.70 -4.91 1.24
C TYR A 121 6.76 -4.82 0.14
N PHE A 122 7.82 -5.62 0.24
CA PHE A 122 8.86 -5.76 -0.79
C PHE A 122 8.56 -6.97 -1.66
N ASP A 123 8.41 -6.74 -2.96
CA ASP A 123 8.07 -7.75 -3.96
C ASP A 123 8.97 -7.66 -5.20
N GLY A 124 8.68 -8.49 -6.17
CA GLY A 124 9.27 -8.50 -7.50
C GLY A 124 8.29 -9.09 -8.50
N GLN A 125 8.38 -8.67 -9.75
CA GLN A 125 7.56 -9.22 -10.83
C GLN A 125 8.03 -10.58 -11.26
N GLY A 126 7.09 -11.51 -11.47
CA GLY A 126 7.32 -12.85 -11.97
C GLY A 126 6.34 -13.23 -13.09
N PHE A 127 6.35 -14.49 -13.44
CA PHE A 127 5.45 -15.07 -14.45
C PHE A 127 4.76 -16.30 -13.89
N MET A 128 3.49 -16.47 -14.22
CA MET A 128 2.71 -17.67 -13.98
C MET A 128 2.37 -18.31 -15.30
N VAL A 129 2.64 -19.61 -15.41
CA VAL A 129 2.42 -20.41 -16.62
C VAL A 129 1.69 -21.69 -16.29
N ARG A 130 1.10 -22.35 -17.31
CA ARG A 130 0.68 -23.75 -17.18
C ARG A 130 1.91 -24.65 -17.06
N LYS A 131 1.87 -25.61 -16.15
CA LYS A 131 2.93 -26.62 -16.02
C LYS A 131 3.17 -27.40 -17.32
N SER A 132 2.13 -27.64 -18.10
CA SER A 132 2.22 -28.33 -19.39
C SER A 132 3.02 -27.57 -20.45
N LEU A 133 3.25 -26.26 -20.27
CA LEU A 133 4.13 -25.46 -21.16
C LEU A 133 5.60 -25.91 -21.05
N GLY A 134 6.01 -26.54 -19.93
CA GLY A 134 7.37 -27.05 -19.72
C GLY A 134 8.44 -25.97 -19.49
N VAL A 135 8.06 -24.70 -19.36
CA VAL A 135 8.96 -23.58 -19.11
C VAL A 135 9.30 -23.52 -17.62
N THR A 136 10.59 -23.37 -17.28
CA THR A 136 11.09 -23.34 -15.90
C THR A 136 11.70 -21.99 -15.50
N GLU A 137 11.96 -21.09 -16.45
CA GLU A 137 12.51 -19.75 -16.23
C GLU A 137 11.95 -18.74 -17.24
N ALA A 138 12.01 -17.44 -16.91
CA ALA A 138 11.40 -16.39 -17.74
C ALA A 138 11.96 -16.30 -19.16
N LYS A 139 13.23 -16.62 -19.38
CA LYS A 139 13.83 -16.63 -20.75
C LYS A 139 13.24 -17.71 -21.65
N GLY A 140 12.70 -18.78 -21.07
CA GLY A 140 12.00 -19.83 -21.82
C GLY A 140 10.66 -19.36 -22.43
N LEU A 141 10.23 -18.12 -22.18
CA LEU A 141 9.03 -17.49 -22.73
C LEU A 141 9.31 -16.79 -24.08
N GLU A 142 10.42 -17.08 -24.75
CA GLU A 142 10.67 -16.62 -26.13
C GLU A 142 9.51 -16.98 -27.06
N GLY A 143 8.94 -15.99 -27.74
CA GLY A 143 7.82 -16.16 -28.67
C GLY A 143 6.45 -16.35 -28.00
N ALA A 144 6.38 -16.37 -26.67
CA ALA A 144 5.12 -16.59 -25.95
C ALA A 144 4.19 -15.36 -26.00
N SER A 145 2.88 -15.64 -25.89
CA SER A 145 1.86 -14.64 -25.64
C SER A 145 1.71 -14.39 -24.13
N ILE A 146 1.81 -13.13 -23.68
CA ILE A 146 1.85 -12.77 -22.26
C ILE A 146 0.72 -11.82 -21.90
N CYS A 147 -0.16 -12.27 -21.03
CA CYS A 147 -1.22 -11.48 -20.44
C CYS A 147 -0.64 -10.56 -19.35
N VAL A 148 -0.98 -9.27 -19.38
CA VAL A 148 -0.55 -8.27 -18.40
C VAL A 148 -1.65 -7.24 -18.14
N THR A 149 -1.66 -6.65 -16.96
CA THR A 149 -2.59 -5.56 -16.63
C THR A 149 -1.99 -4.22 -17.04
N GLN A 150 -2.74 -3.47 -17.85
CA GLN A 150 -2.34 -2.17 -18.38
C GLN A 150 -2.27 -1.08 -17.28
N GLY A 151 -1.42 -0.07 -17.49
CA GLY A 151 -1.23 1.04 -16.55
C GLY A 151 -0.47 0.65 -15.28
N THR A 152 0.31 -0.42 -15.34
CA THR A 152 1.10 -0.95 -14.23
C THR A 152 2.61 -0.84 -14.50
N THR A 153 3.42 -0.94 -13.45
CA THR A 153 4.87 -1.15 -13.58
C THR A 153 5.19 -2.45 -14.29
N THR A 154 4.35 -3.46 -14.10
CA THR A 154 4.56 -4.80 -14.66
C THR A 154 4.45 -4.82 -16.18
N GLU A 155 3.60 -3.97 -16.79
CA GLU A 155 3.57 -3.77 -18.24
C GLU A 155 4.89 -3.18 -18.78
N LEU A 156 5.44 -2.18 -18.07
CA LEU A 156 6.71 -1.55 -18.44
C LEU A 156 7.90 -2.50 -18.28
N ASN A 157 7.98 -3.17 -17.14
CA ASN A 157 9.06 -4.11 -16.82
C ASN A 157 9.06 -5.32 -17.79
N LEU A 158 7.87 -5.78 -18.19
CA LEU A 158 7.71 -6.83 -19.20
C LEU A 158 8.43 -6.43 -20.50
N ALA A 159 8.14 -5.24 -21.01
CA ALA A 159 8.76 -4.73 -22.23
C ALA A 159 10.29 -4.58 -22.09
N ASP A 160 10.73 -4.08 -20.94
CA ASP A 160 12.16 -3.92 -20.67
C ASP A 160 12.90 -5.24 -20.58
N PHE A 161 12.32 -6.25 -19.91
CA PHE A 161 12.93 -7.57 -19.76
C PHE A 161 13.13 -8.25 -21.13
N PHE A 162 12.12 -8.30 -21.98
CA PHE A 162 12.20 -8.95 -23.28
C PHE A 162 13.14 -8.20 -24.22
N ARG A 163 13.10 -6.86 -24.21
CA ARG A 163 14.03 -6.02 -24.99
C ARG A 163 15.49 -6.22 -24.56
N ALA A 164 15.77 -6.21 -23.27
CA ALA A 164 17.12 -6.36 -22.72
C ALA A 164 17.72 -7.74 -23.03
N ASN A 165 16.89 -8.77 -23.07
CA ASN A 165 17.31 -10.14 -23.41
C ASN A 165 17.20 -10.47 -24.89
N LYS A 166 16.75 -9.51 -25.74
CA LYS A 166 16.55 -9.66 -27.20
C LYS A 166 15.57 -10.79 -27.55
N LEU A 167 14.58 -11.01 -26.69
CA LEU A 167 13.54 -12.03 -26.85
C LEU A 167 12.31 -11.43 -27.52
N LYS A 168 11.64 -12.23 -28.34
CA LYS A 168 10.34 -11.89 -28.94
C LYS A 168 9.22 -12.32 -28.00
N TYR A 169 8.10 -11.63 -28.03
CA TYR A 169 6.88 -11.98 -27.29
C TYR A 169 5.69 -11.24 -27.89
N GLU A 170 4.49 -11.68 -27.55
CA GLU A 170 3.25 -10.98 -27.85
C GLU A 170 2.63 -10.51 -26.53
N ILE A 171 2.23 -9.22 -26.47
CA ILE A 171 1.56 -8.66 -25.29
C ILE A 171 0.04 -8.68 -25.47
N ILE A 172 -0.68 -9.19 -24.45
CA ILE A 172 -2.14 -9.17 -24.38
C ILE A 172 -2.54 -8.38 -23.15
N GLY A 173 -2.97 -7.12 -23.35
CA GLY A 173 -3.30 -6.18 -22.29
C GLY A 173 -4.73 -6.33 -21.78
N PHE A 174 -4.92 -6.25 -20.45
CA PHE A 174 -6.21 -6.29 -19.77
C PHE A 174 -6.37 -5.09 -18.82
N ALA A 175 -7.62 -4.74 -18.51
CA ALA A 175 -7.91 -3.67 -17.55
C ALA A 175 -7.67 -4.13 -16.10
N THR A 176 -7.85 -5.41 -15.82
CA THR A 176 -7.73 -6.00 -14.47
C THR A 176 -6.92 -7.30 -14.48
N ASN A 177 -6.35 -7.66 -13.32
CA ASN A 177 -5.70 -8.97 -13.14
C ASN A 177 -6.70 -10.12 -13.36
N GLU A 178 -7.92 -9.96 -12.90
CA GLU A 178 -8.95 -11.00 -13.03
C GLU A 178 -9.21 -11.40 -14.49
N GLU A 179 -9.29 -10.41 -15.39
CA GLU A 179 -9.45 -10.65 -16.83
C GLU A 179 -8.23 -11.40 -17.41
N GLY A 180 -7.02 -10.95 -17.04
CA GLY A 180 -5.77 -11.58 -17.49
C GLY A 180 -5.62 -13.02 -17.00
N VAL A 181 -5.98 -13.29 -15.75
CA VAL A 181 -5.96 -14.62 -15.15
C VAL A 181 -6.98 -15.55 -15.80
N LYS A 182 -8.20 -15.08 -16.05
CA LYS A 182 -9.23 -15.84 -16.80
C LYS A 182 -8.77 -16.15 -18.23
N ALA A 183 -8.07 -15.21 -18.87
CA ALA A 183 -7.49 -15.40 -20.19
C ALA A 183 -6.40 -16.50 -20.19
N LEU A 184 -5.51 -16.48 -19.19
CA LEU A 184 -4.51 -17.55 -19.00
C LEU A 184 -5.19 -18.91 -18.76
N GLU A 185 -6.20 -18.97 -17.88
CA GLU A 185 -6.94 -20.20 -17.59
C GLU A 185 -7.67 -20.74 -18.82
N ALA A 186 -8.15 -19.87 -19.70
CA ALA A 186 -8.77 -20.23 -20.97
C ALA A 186 -7.78 -20.56 -22.09
N GLY A 187 -6.46 -20.44 -21.85
CA GLY A 187 -5.41 -20.68 -22.85
C GLY A 187 -5.31 -19.60 -23.92
N ARG A 188 -5.79 -18.38 -23.65
CA ARG A 188 -5.71 -17.23 -24.55
C ARG A 188 -4.33 -16.55 -24.52
N CYS A 189 -3.53 -16.83 -23.51
CA CYS A 189 -2.13 -16.48 -23.40
C CYS A 189 -1.36 -17.62 -22.74
N ASP A 190 -0.04 -17.67 -22.96
CA ASP A 190 0.85 -18.69 -22.45
C ASP A 190 1.31 -18.39 -21.02
N ALA A 191 1.41 -17.11 -20.67
CA ALA A 191 1.80 -16.65 -19.35
C ALA A 191 0.95 -15.45 -18.90
N PHE A 192 0.83 -15.28 -17.56
CA PHE A 192 0.35 -14.05 -16.91
C PHE A 192 1.48 -13.48 -16.05
N THR A 193 1.66 -12.16 -16.07
CA THR A 193 2.70 -11.49 -15.31
C THR A 193 2.15 -10.39 -14.41
N THR A 194 2.60 -10.38 -13.16
CA THR A 194 2.41 -9.35 -12.14
C THR A 194 3.40 -9.60 -11.01
N ASP A 195 3.29 -8.87 -9.89
CA ASP A 195 4.05 -9.10 -8.66
C ASP A 195 3.88 -10.54 -8.18
N THR A 196 4.92 -11.16 -7.64
CA THR A 196 4.87 -12.59 -7.26
C THR A 196 3.86 -12.87 -6.16
N SER A 197 3.67 -11.96 -5.21
CA SER A 197 2.60 -12.07 -4.23
C SER A 197 1.22 -12.02 -4.89
N GLY A 198 1.07 -11.17 -5.91
CA GLY A 198 -0.13 -11.10 -6.74
C GLY A 198 -0.36 -12.39 -7.53
N LEU A 199 0.70 -12.98 -8.11
CA LEU A 199 0.60 -14.28 -8.80
C LEU A 199 0.13 -15.39 -7.85
N ALA A 200 0.65 -15.42 -6.63
CA ALA A 200 0.23 -16.37 -5.60
C ALA A 200 -1.26 -16.17 -5.25
N ALA A 201 -1.69 -14.91 -5.09
CA ALA A 201 -3.09 -14.57 -4.80
C ALA A 201 -4.04 -14.96 -5.94
N GLU A 202 -3.67 -14.64 -7.17
CA GLU A 202 -4.47 -14.93 -8.36
C GLU A 202 -4.58 -16.44 -8.62
N ARG A 203 -3.50 -17.19 -8.33
CA ARG A 203 -3.50 -18.66 -8.48
C ARG A 203 -4.58 -19.34 -7.64
N LEU A 204 -4.93 -18.78 -6.47
CA LEU A 204 -6.00 -19.33 -5.62
C LEU A 204 -7.39 -19.28 -6.28
N LYS A 205 -7.57 -18.49 -7.32
CA LYS A 205 -8.86 -18.31 -8.02
C LYS A 205 -9.08 -19.29 -9.16
N PHE A 206 -8.03 -20.02 -9.59
CA PHE A 206 -8.16 -21.01 -10.65
C PHE A 206 -9.02 -22.21 -10.24
N SER A 207 -9.72 -22.78 -11.18
CA SER A 207 -10.47 -24.02 -10.98
C SER A 207 -9.54 -25.20 -10.65
N LYS A 208 -8.32 -25.19 -11.19
CA LYS A 208 -7.24 -26.15 -10.94
C LYS A 208 -5.91 -25.43 -10.69
N PRO A 209 -5.70 -24.90 -9.47
CA PRO A 209 -4.48 -24.13 -9.14
C PRO A 209 -3.18 -24.90 -9.37
N ASP A 210 -3.23 -26.23 -9.20
CA ASP A 210 -2.07 -27.10 -9.33
C ASP A 210 -1.60 -27.31 -10.77
N ASP A 211 -2.39 -26.97 -11.77
CA ASP A 211 -1.99 -26.99 -13.18
C ASP A 211 -1.08 -25.79 -13.53
N PHE A 212 -0.93 -24.81 -12.62
CA PHE A 212 -0.15 -23.59 -12.83
C PHE A 212 1.03 -23.50 -11.87
N VAL A 213 2.09 -22.88 -12.35
CA VAL A 213 3.31 -22.62 -11.56
C VAL A 213 3.76 -21.18 -11.74
N VAL A 214 4.21 -20.57 -10.64
CA VAL A 214 4.93 -19.29 -10.68
C VAL A 214 6.40 -19.61 -10.91
N LEU A 215 6.98 -19.02 -11.96
CA LEU A 215 8.39 -19.20 -12.29
C LEU A 215 9.28 -18.54 -11.22
N PRO A 216 10.46 -19.10 -10.93
CA PRO A 216 11.35 -18.56 -9.87
C PRO A 216 12.05 -17.26 -10.26
N THR A 217 12.05 -16.89 -11.55
CA THR A 217 12.74 -15.70 -12.05
C THR A 217 12.00 -14.43 -11.66
N LEU A 218 12.66 -13.53 -10.94
CA LEU A 218 12.18 -12.15 -10.74
C LEU A 218 12.80 -11.23 -11.79
N ILE A 219 11.99 -10.38 -12.41
CA ILE A 219 12.43 -9.46 -13.46
C ILE A 219 12.43 -7.99 -13.02
N SER A 220 11.97 -7.69 -11.81
CA SER A 220 11.95 -6.33 -11.27
C SER A 220 12.11 -6.31 -9.75
N ARG A 221 12.15 -5.10 -9.22
CA ARG A 221 12.04 -4.77 -7.79
C ARG A 221 10.78 -3.95 -7.60
N GLU A 222 9.86 -4.43 -6.79
CA GLU A 222 8.57 -3.81 -6.54
C GLU A 222 8.43 -3.44 -5.05
N PRO A 223 8.96 -2.26 -4.63
CA PRO A 223 8.71 -1.74 -3.29
C PRO A 223 7.27 -1.21 -3.24
N LEU A 224 6.38 -1.97 -2.64
CA LEU A 224 4.95 -1.65 -2.55
C LEU A 224 4.67 -0.87 -1.28
N GLY A 225 3.78 0.12 -1.38
CA GLY A 225 3.40 0.92 -0.23
C GLY A 225 2.15 1.77 -0.46
N PRO A 226 1.61 2.34 0.63
CA PRO A 226 0.53 3.31 0.51
C PRO A 226 1.02 4.58 -0.18
N ALA A 227 0.14 5.19 -0.96
CA ALA A 227 0.39 6.49 -1.56
C ALA A 227 -0.62 7.52 -1.03
N VAL A 228 -0.16 8.74 -0.82
CA VAL A 228 -0.97 9.88 -0.40
C VAL A 228 -0.72 11.06 -1.34
N LYS A 229 -1.63 12.03 -1.35
CA LYS A 229 -1.43 13.27 -2.11
C LYS A 229 -0.20 14.00 -1.59
N ARG A 230 0.67 14.47 -2.49
CA ARG A 230 1.86 15.24 -2.14
C ARG A 230 1.46 16.61 -1.56
N GLY A 231 2.29 17.12 -0.63
CA GLY A 231 2.16 18.45 -0.05
C GLY A 231 1.38 18.52 1.27
N ASP A 232 1.07 17.35 1.86
CA ASP A 232 0.54 17.25 3.23
C ASP A 232 1.50 16.41 4.09
N GLU A 233 2.59 17.03 4.52
CA GLU A 233 3.67 16.37 5.26
C GLU A 233 3.20 15.84 6.63
N SER A 234 2.20 16.50 7.23
CA SER A 234 1.59 16.00 8.48
C SER A 234 0.85 14.69 8.26
N TRP A 235 0.14 14.57 7.14
CA TRP A 235 -0.54 13.32 6.78
C TRP A 235 0.46 12.21 6.41
N VAL A 236 1.50 12.55 5.63
CA VAL A 236 2.63 11.64 5.35
C VAL A 236 3.25 11.13 6.64
N ALA A 237 3.52 12.02 7.61
CA ALA A 237 4.09 11.64 8.90
C ALA A 237 3.16 10.71 9.69
N LEU A 238 1.86 10.98 9.74
CA LEU A 238 0.89 10.14 10.44
C LEU A 238 0.87 8.72 9.87
N VAL A 239 0.68 8.59 8.54
CA VAL A 239 0.65 7.27 7.87
C VAL A 239 1.97 6.51 8.11
N LYS A 240 3.10 7.20 8.00
CA LYS A 240 4.43 6.66 8.26
C LYS A 240 4.56 6.10 9.67
N TRP A 241 4.25 6.90 10.68
CA TRP A 241 4.45 6.52 12.08
C TRP A 241 3.49 5.45 12.54
N VAL A 242 2.27 5.35 11.98
CA VAL A 242 1.37 4.22 12.25
C VAL A 242 2.03 2.91 11.83
N HIS A 243 2.64 2.84 10.66
CA HIS A 243 3.35 1.63 10.24
C HIS A 243 4.58 1.34 11.10
N TYR A 244 5.38 2.37 11.42
CA TYR A 244 6.55 2.18 12.29
C TYR A 244 6.17 1.78 13.70
N ALA A 245 5.02 2.20 14.22
CA ALA A 245 4.51 1.70 15.50
C ALA A 245 4.21 0.19 15.43
N MET A 246 3.64 -0.30 14.33
CA MET A 246 3.40 -1.73 14.12
C MET A 246 4.72 -2.52 14.03
N LEU A 247 5.76 -1.97 13.38
CA LEU A 247 7.09 -2.59 13.31
C LEU A 247 7.80 -2.59 14.68
N ASN A 248 7.75 -1.46 15.42
CA ASN A 248 8.32 -1.39 16.78
C ASN A 248 7.62 -2.37 17.73
N ALA A 249 6.30 -2.50 17.61
CA ALA A 249 5.55 -3.48 18.41
C ALA A 249 6.01 -4.91 18.12
N GLU A 250 6.25 -5.25 16.85
CA GLU A 250 6.78 -6.56 16.47
C GLU A 250 8.20 -6.77 17.02
N GLU A 251 9.10 -5.78 16.89
CA GLU A 251 10.47 -5.83 17.39
C GLU A 251 10.52 -6.04 18.91
N PHE A 252 9.60 -5.42 19.66
CA PHE A 252 9.54 -5.52 21.12
C PHE A 252 8.65 -6.67 21.62
N GLY A 253 8.10 -7.49 20.72
CA GLY A 253 7.20 -8.58 21.08
C GLY A 253 5.85 -8.11 21.68
N VAL A 254 5.45 -6.87 21.38
CA VAL A 254 4.11 -6.35 21.74
C VAL A 254 3.11 -6.81 20.68
N THR A 255 2.07 -7.50 21.12
CA THR A 255 1.05 -8.11 20.27
C THR A 255 -0.34 -7.61 20.66
N LYS A 256 -1.32 -7.86 19.80
CA LYS A 256 -2.74 -7.60 20.12
C LYS A 256 -3.17 -8.30 21.41
N ALA A 257 -2.64 -9.48 21.68
CA ALA A 257 -3.00 -10.28 22.85
C ALA A 257 -2.42 -9.74 24.15
N ASN A 258 -1.20 -9.17 24.12
CA ASN A 258 -0.50 -8.75 25.33
C ASN A 258 -0.39 -7.23 25.54
N VAL A 259 -0.87 -6.41 24.62
CA VAL A 259 -0.68 -4.94 24.65
C VAL A 259 -1.20 -4.30 25.95
N ASP A 260 -2.27 -4.81 26.54
CA ASP A 260 -2.83 -4.30 27.80
C ASP A 260 -1.87 -4.54 28.98
N GLU A 261 -1.22 -5.70 29.00
CA GLU A 261 -0.21 -6.03 30.00
C GLU A 261 1.03 -5.17 29.81
N GLN A 262 1.44 -4.94 28.56
CA GLN A 262 2.61 -4.16 28.20
C GLN A 262 2.53 -2.66 28.59
N LEU A 263 1.34 -2.14 28.90
CA LEU A 263 1.20 -0.82 29.52
C LEU A 263 1.95 -0.70 30.87
N LYS A 264 2.20 -1.84 31.55
CA LYS A 264 2.95 -1.92 32.80
C LYS A 264 4.41 -2.29 32.59
N SER A 265 4.89 -2.35 31.35
CA SER A 265 6.26 -2.74 31.02
C SER A 265 7.29 -1.85 31.71
N GLY A 266 8.38 -2.44 32.18
CA GLY A 266 9.57 -1.71 32.65
C GLY A 266 10.43 -1.14 31.52
N ASN A 267 10.21 -1.59 30.26
CA ASN A 267 11.00 -1.16 29.10
C ASN A 267 10.58 0.26 28.68
N PRO A 268 11.50 1.25 28.67
CA PRO A 268 11.18 2.63 28.31
C PRO A 268 10.78 2.80 26.83
N GLU A 269 11.21 1.93 25.93
CA GLU A 269 10.81 1.97 24.52
C GLU A 269 9.36 1.52 24.33
N ILE A 270 8.94 0.47 25.05
CA ILE A 270 7.53 0.03 25.08
C ILE A 270 6.65 1.10 25.71
N LYS A 271 7.10 1.75 26.81
CA LYS A 271 6.35 2.85 27.43
C LYS A 271 6.12 4.01 26.46
N ARG A 272 7.15 4.42 25.73
CA ARG A 272 7.02 5.47 24.70
C ARG A 272 6.11 5.04 23.55
N LEU A 273 6.27 3.82 23.04
CA LEU A 273 5.43 3.26 22.01
C LEU A 273 3.95 3.30 22.39
N LEU A 274 3.63 2.86 23.62
CA LEU A 274 2.24 2.76 24.07
C LEU A 274 1.69 4.07 24.67
N GLY A 275 2.45 5.15 24.66
CA GLY A 275 2.03 6.47 25.13
C GLY A 275 1.93 6.59 26.65
N VAL A 276 2.53 5.67 27.41
CA VAL A 276 2.64 5.72 28.87
C VAL A 276 3.67 6.78 29.29
N GLU A 277 4.67 7.01 28.46
CA GLU A 277 5.75 7.99 28.67
C GLU A 277 5.96 8.84 27.42
N GLY A 278 6.13 10.14 27.59
CA GLY A 278 6.29 11.10 26.50
C GLY A 278 4.97 11.59 25.90
N LYS A 279 5.06 12.51 24.92
CA LYS A 279 3.94 13.19 24.26
C LYS A 279 4.02 13.08 22.74
N PHE A 280 4.34 11.91 22.23
CA PHE A 280 4.63 11.70 20.81
C PHE A 280 3.39 11.72 19.89
N GLY A 281 2.18 11.58 20.46
CA GLY A 281 0.94 11.73 19.72
C GLY A 281 0.65 13.18 19.33
N GLU A 282 1.02 14.17 20.15
CA GLU A 282 0.75 15.59 19.91
C GLU A 282 1.36 16.06 18.57
N GLY A 283 2.59 15.62 18.25
CA GLY A 283 3.26 15.93 16.98
C GLY A 283 2.57 15.37 15.73
N LEU A 284 1.70 14.36 15.89
CA LEU A 284 0.88 13.77 14.84
C LEU A 284 -0.55 14.32 14.85
N GLY A 285 -0.89 15.24 15.76
CA GLY A 285 -2.25 15.70 15.97
C GLY A 285 -3.16 14.62 16.59
N LEU A 286 -2.60 13.64 17.30
CA LEU A 286 -3.29 12.52 17.92
C LEU A 286 -3.12 12.55 19.45
N THR A 287 -3.89 11.73 20.17
CA THR A 287 -3.65 11.46 21.58
C THR A 287 -2.43 10.56 21.77
N ASN A 288 -1.80 10.58 22.95
CA ASN A 288 -0.52 9.88 23.15
C ASN A 288 -0.65 8.33 23.10
N ASP A 289 -1.84 7.80 23.30
CA ASP A 289 -2.16 6.37 23.24
C ASP A 289 -2.45 5.86 21.80
N TRP A 290 -2.18 6.66 20.78
CA TRP A 290 -2.50 6.33 19.37
C TRP A 290 -1.92 4.99 18.93
N ALA A 291 -0.67 4.69 19.27
CA ALA A 291 -0.02 3.44 18.89
C ALA A 291 -0.56 2.24 19.69
N TYR A 292 -0.88 2.44 20.99
CA TYR A 292 -1.61 1.44 21.77
C TYR A 292 -2.92 1.04 21.07
N ARG A 293 -3.72 2.02 20.61
CA ARG A 293 -4.98 1.78 19.88
C ARG A 293 -4.76 0.97 18.62
N VAL A 294 -3.71 1.28 17.86
CA VAL A 294 -3.33 0.51 16.64
C VAL A 294 -3.09 -0.95 17.01
N ILE A 295 -2.23 -1.20 17.98
CA ILE A 295 -1.87 -2.58 18.35
C ILE A 295 -3.05 -3.31 18.99
N LYS A 296 -3.84 -2.63 19.79
CA LYS A 296 -5.04 -3.20 20.43
C LYS A 296 -6.07 -3.70 19.41
N HIS A 297 -6.27 -2.93 18.33
CA HIS A 297 -7.28 -3.26 17.32
C HIS A 297 -6.74 -4.17 16.23
N ILE A 298 -5.53 -3.91 15.74
CA ILE A 298 -4.98 -4.56 14.56
C ILE A 298 -3.89 -5.58 14.90
N GLY A 299 -3.09 -5.32 15.93
CA GLY A 299 -1.86 -6.05 16.21
C GLY A 299 -0.63 -5.39 15.60
N ASN A 300 0.52 -6.04 15.73
CA ASN A 300 1.76 -5.62 15.11
C ASN A 300 1.84 -6.00 13.62
N TYR A 301 2.91 -5.59 12.93
CA TYR A 301 3.08 -5.89 11.50
C TYR A 301 3.20 -7.39 11.23
N GLY A 302 3.92 -8.15 12.08
CA GLY A 302 4.04 -9.59 11.95
C GLY A 302 2.69 -10.30 12.04
N GLU A 303 1.84 -9.91 12.99
CA GLU A 303 0.49 -10.47 13.13
C GLU A 303 -0.37 -10.17 11.89
N SER A 304 -0.28 -8.93 11.36
CA SER A 304 -1.00 -8.55 10.14
C SER A 304 -0.48 -9.34 8.93
N PHE A 305 0.84 -9.46 8.79
CA PHE A 305 1.45 -10.24 7.71
C PHE A 305 1.00 -11.71 7.75
N GLU A 306 1.16 -12.37 8.93
CA GLU A 306 0.87 -13.81 9.07
C GLU A 306 -0.59 -14.15 8.77
N ARG A 307 -1.57 -13.37 9.25
CA ARG A 307 -2.99 -13.66 9.00
C ARG A 307 -3.43 -13.37 7.57
N ASN A 308 -2.78 -12.40 6.88
CA ASN A 308 -3.23 -11.97 5.55
C ASN A 308 -2.48 -12.67 4.40
N VAL A 309 -1.15 -12.74 4.50
CA VAL A 309 -0.30 -13.24 3.41
C VAL A 309 0.68 -14.32 3.86
N GLY A 310 0.99 -14.41 5.16
CA GLY A 310 1.96 -15.32 5.74
C GLY A 310 1.48 -16.77 5.86
N MET A 311 2.19 -17.54 6.66
CA MET A 311 1.93 -18.98 6.85
C MET A 311 0.58 -19.28 7.48
N GLY A 312 -0.02 -18.32 8.19
CA GLY A 312 -1.39 -18.39 8.73
C GLY A 312 -2.49 -18.15 7.68
N SER A 313 -2.13 -17.78 6.47
CA SER A 313 -3.06 -17.49 5.38
C SER A 313 -3.08 -18.60 4.30
N LYS A 314 -4.02 -18.50 3.36
CA LYS A 314 -4.07 -19.38 2.19
C LYS A 314 -2.90 -19.14 1.21
N LEU A 315 -2.23 -17.99 1.28
CA LEU A 315 -1.11 -17.65 0.41
C LEU A 315 0.19 -18.31 0.84
N GLN A 316 0.39 -18.52 2.14
CA GLN A 316 1.56 -19.15 2.75
C GLN A 316 2.89 -18.55 2.30
N LEU A 317 2.93 -17.20 2.13
CA LEU A 317 4.13 -16.50 1.73
C LEU A 317 5.10 -16.39 2.91
N LYS A 318 6.37 -16.63 2.63
CA LYS A 318 7.45 -16.42 3.61
C LYS A 318 7.72 -14.92 3.76
N ARG A 319 8.16 -14.50 4.95
CA ARG A 319 8.54 -13.11 5.23
C ARG A 319 9.64 -12.62 4.28
N GLY A 320 10.75 -13.33 4.14
CA GLY A 320 11.86 -12.93 3.27
C GLY A 320 12.28 -11.48 3.49
N LEU A 321 12.30 -10.66 2.44
CA LEU A 321 12.60 -9.22 2.53
C LEU A 321 11.60 -8.45 3.39
N ASN A 322 10.42 -9.00 3.64
CA ASN A 322 9.38 -8.39 4.46
C ASN A 322 9.55 -8.65 5.97
N ASP A 323 10.62 -9.34 6.37
CA ASP A 323 10.96 -9.51 7.78
C ASP A 323 11.63 -8.27 8.36
N LEU A 324 11.70 -8.19 9.68
CA LEU A 324 12.41 -7.12 10.38
C LEU A 324 13.91 -7.15 10.03
N ALA A 325 14.54 -6.00 10.02
CA ALA A 325 15.98 -5.87 9.76
C ALA A 325 16.81 -6.66 10.76
N SER A 326 16.38 -6.76 12.01
CA SER A 326 16.99 -7.59 13.05
C SER A 326 16.97 -9.09 12.72
N ARG A 327 16.12 -9.51 11.80
CA ARG A 327 16.00 -10.90 11.30
C ARG A 327 16.42 -11.05 9.82
N GLY A 328 17.11 -10.05 9.27
CA GLY A 328 17.66 -10.07 7.91
C GLY A 328 16.72 -9.59 6.80
N GLY A 329 15.57 -9.01 7.14
CA GLY A 329 14.65 -8.36 6.21
C GLY A 329 14.98 -6.88 5.96
N LEU A 330 14.04 -6.17 5.32
CA LEU A 330 14.15 -4.75 5.01
C LEU A 330 13.20 -3.87 5.83
N GLN A 331 12.33 -4.44 6.66
CA GLN A 331 11.45 -3.69 7.53
C GLN A 331 12.24 -3.20 8.75
N TYR A 332 12.52 -1.89 8.79
CA TYR A 332 13.35 -1.28 9.83
C TYR A 332 12.49 -0.44 10.77
N PRO A 333 12.29 -0.86 12.04
CA PRO A 333 11.55 -0.07 13.01
C PRO A 333 12.33 1.19 13.39
N HIS A 334 11.71 2.36 13.15
CA HIS A 334 12.30 3.64 13.49
C HIS A 334 11.97 4.02 14.94
N PRO A 335 12.93 4.55 15.73
CA PRO A 335 12.71 4.81 17.15
C PRO A 335 11.70 5.93 17.39
N ILE A 336 10.80 5.73 18.36
CA ILE A 336 9.86 6.73 18.86
C ILE A 336 10.55 7.49 20.00
N ARG A 337 11.08 8.68 19.69
CA ARG A 337 11.83 9.52 20.64
C ARG A 337 11.58 11.00 20.41
#